data_20b3663a2b84b7aeb670e6c3e144b9c9
#
_entry.id   20b3663a2b84b7aeb670e6c3e144b9c9
#
_cell.length_a   1.000
_cell.length_b   1.000
_cell.length_c   1.000
_cell.angle_alpha   90.00
_cell.angle_beta   90.00
_cell.angle_gamma   90.00
#
_symmetry.space_group_name_H-M   'P 1'
#
loop_
_entity.id
_entity.type
_entity.pdbx_description
1 polymer ?
#
loop_
_entity_poly.entity_id
_entity_poly.type
_entity_poly.pdbx_seq_one_letter_code
_entity_poly.pdbx_strand_id
1 'polypeptide(L)'
;MQAGDTVRLRAVAYDSGGQPIPGATTKWFQASHGFEGRVSDDGLVTAGSTGAMKIAALTSVSGSKPTTTFTRITILPPPAARIAVEPLVKRLYVGQQLSFSAVPYAVNNDRRYDPVAWESDAPGVVSITPGGRITAQRTGRATITARAGRASQAIPLVVEANPAAALSLSPGDTAVRTGDVVRLRVSARTAGGK
;
A
#
# COMPACT_ATOMS: atom_id res chain seq x y z
N MET A 1 -3.76 14.94 9.73
CA MET A 1 -4.19 15.66 8.52
C MET A 1 -3.46 15.09 7.32
N GLN A 2 -3.93 15.28 6.11
CA GLN A 2 -3.30 14.86 4.86
C GLN A 2 -2.59 16.04 4.18
N ALA A 3 -1.72 15.77 3.22
CA ALA A 3 -1.09 16.82 2.41
C ALA A 3 -2.17 17.69 1.71
N GLY A 4 -2.02 19.01 1.80
CA GLY A 4 -2.99 19.98 1.31
C GLY A 4 -4.07 20.41 2.30
N ASP A 5 -4.27 19.66 3.40
CA ASP A 5 -5.21 20.05 4.44
C ASP A 5 -4.75 21.31 5.17
N THR A 6 -5.72 22.06 5.70
CA THR A 6 -5.46 23.21 6.57
C THR A 6 -6.15 23.04 7.92
N VAL A 7 -5.49 23.49 8.97
CA VAL A 7 -6.07 23.56 10.32
C VAL A 7 -5.61 24.83 11.01
N ARG A 8 -6.52 25.48 11.72
CA ARG A 8 -6.19 26.65 12.54
C ARG A 8 -5.95 26.23 13.99
N LEU A 9 -4.76 26.50 14.49
CA LEU A 9 -4.39 26.29 15.88
C LEU A 9 -4.93 27.41 16.75
N ARG A 10 -5.23 27.08 17.99
CA ARG A 10 -5.60 28.04 19.02
C ARG A 10 -4.77 27.76 20.28
N ALA A 11 -4.30 28.82 20.92
CA ALA A 11 -3.65 28.76 22.22
C ALA A 11 -4.44 29.53 23.22
N VAL A 12 -4.53 29.04 24.44
CA VAL A 12 -5.12 29.73 25.59
C VAL A 12 -4.06 29.73 26.68
N ALA A 13 -3.76 30.91 27.23
CA ALA A 13 -2.91 31.01 28.39
C ALA A 13 -3.74 30.87 29.67
N TYR A 14 -3.20 30.18 30.66
CA TYR A 14 -3.83 29.97 31.96
C TYR A 14 -2.90 30.51 33.05
N ASP A 15 -3.47 31.03 34.12
CA ASP A 15 -2.75 31.39 35.33
C ASP A 15 -2.45 30.18 36.21
N SER A 16 -1.77 30.36 37.34
CA SER A 16 -1.45 29.30 38.29
C SER A 16 -2.68 28.64 38.95
N GLY A 17 -3.84 29.33 38.91
CA GLY A 17 -5.11 28.82 39.38
C GLY A 17 -5.92 28.07 38.32
N GLY A 18 -5.37 27.98 37.08
CA GLY A 18 -6.06 27.32 35.96
C GLY A 18 -7.12 28.15 35.27
N GLN A 19 -7.17 29.50 35.55
CA GLN A 19 -8.11 30.38 34.89
C GLN A 19 -7.51 30.96 33.60
N PRO A 20 -8.29 31.09 32.52
CA PRO A 20 -7.80 31.68 31.28
C PRO A 20 -7.43 33.15 31.45
N ILE A 21 -6.27 33.55 30.95
CA ILE A 21 -5.77 34.92 30.99
C ILE A 21 -6.29 35.66 29.77
N PRO A 22 -7.17 36.70 29.95
CA PRO A 22 -7.65 37.48 28.82
C PRO A 22 -6.54 38.34 28.25
N GLY A 23 -6.59 38.63 26.93
CA GLY A 23 -5.61 39.52 26.26
C GLY A 23 -4.25 38.85 25.97
N ALA A 24 -4.07 37.58 26.24
CA ALA A 24 -2.88 36.85 25.82
C ALA A 24 -2.78 36.80 24.29
N THR A 25 -1.61 37.14 23.76
CA THR A 25 -1.31 37.07 22.32
C THR A 25 -0.37 35.92 22.03
N THR A 26 -0.63 35.17 20.96
CA THR A 26 0.21 34.05 20.57
C THR A 26 0.70 34.20 19.14
N LYS A 27 2.00 34.08 18.94
CA LYS A 27 2.64 33.92 17.62
C LYS A 27 3.08 32.49 17.41
N TRP A 28 2.93 32.00 16.19
CA TRP A 28 3.22 30.65 15.83
C TRP A 28 4.44 30.57 14.91
N PHE A 29 5.29 29.59 15.16
CA PHE A 29 6.52 29.39 14.38
C PHE A 29 6.67 27.91 14.05
N GLN A 30 7.20 27.64 12.87
CA GLN A 30 7.63 26.29 12.53
C GLN A 30 8.97 25.99 13.22
N ALA A 31 9.01 24.87 13.94
CA ALA A 31 10.20 24.39 14.65
C ALA A 31 10.79 23.13 14.00
N SER A 32 10.41 22.81 12.75
CA SER A 32 10.91 21.73 11.90
C SER A 32 11.41 22.29 10.55
N HIS A 33 11.97 21.41 9.69
CA HIS A 33 12.71 21.83 8.49
C HIS A 33 11.86 22.34 7.31
N GLY A 34 10.54 22.43 7.41
CA GLY A 34 9.70 23.14 6.43
C GLY A 34 9.13 22.30 5.28
N PHE A 35 9.56 21.05 5.11
CA PHE A 35 9.03 20.19 4.05
C PHE A 35 7.64 19.65 4.35
N GLU A 36 7.31 19.46 5.61
CA GLU A 36 6.05 18.91 6.09
C GLU A 36 4.89 19.92 5.99
N GLY A 37 5.18 21.20 5.71
CA GLY A 37 4.17 22.24 5.60
C GLY A 37 4.64 23.58 6.16
N ARG A 38 3.70 24.46 6.43
CA ARG A 38 3.97 25.77 7.02
C ARG A 38 2.90 26.15 8.04
N VAL A 39 3.25 27.00 8.98
CA VAL A 39 2.33 27.67 9.88
C VAL A 39 2.49 29.19 9.71
N SER A 40 1.37 29.90 9.63
CA SER A 40 1.37 31.37 9.63
C SER A 40 1.39 31.90 11.07
N ASP A 41 1.75 33.21 11.23
CA ASP A 41 1.84 33.83 12.54
C ASP A 41 0.52 33.81 13.33
N ASP A 42 -0.62 33.71 12.64
CA ASP A 42 -1.97 33.63 13.21
C ASP A 42 -2.44 32.17 13.45
N GLY A 43 -1.55 31.18 13.28
CA GLY A 43 -1.79 29.79 13.59
C GLY A 43 -2.49 28.98 12.51
N LEU A 44 -2.59 29.48 11.27
CA LEU A 44 -3.06 28.65 10.16
C LEU A 44 -1.95 27.71 9.70
N VAL A 45 -2.16 26.40 9.87
CA VAL A 45 -1.27 25.35 9.40
C VAL A 45 -1.75 24.87 8.04
N THR A 46 -0.83 24.79 7.08
CA THR A 46 -1.03 24.15 5.78
C THR A 46 -0.11 22.94 5.70
N ALA A 47 -0.69 21.75 5.56
CA ALA A 47 0.08 20.51 5.45
C ALA A 47 0.77 20.41 4.08
N GLY A 48 2.05 20.09 4.10
CA GLY A 48 2.87 19.79 2.93
C GLY A 48 3.11 18.28 2.76
N SER A 49 4.37 17.87 2.77
CA SER A 49 4.76 16.46 2.63
C SER A 49 4.43 15.64 3.89
N THR A 50 4.31 14.33 3.70
CA THR A 50 4.16 13.36 4.79
C THR A 50 5.29 13.47 5.80
N GLY A 51 4.94 13.46 7.07
CA GLY A 51 5.92 13.59 8.15
C GLY A 51 5.30 14.15 9.44
N ALA A 52 6.16 14.68 10.31
CA ALA A 52 5.76 15.25 11.58
C ALA A 52 6.28 16.68 11.70
N MET A 53 5.39 17.64 11.58
CA MET A 53 5.70 19.05 11.75
C MET A 53 5.67 19.41 13.23
N LYS A 54 6.76 20.01 13.73
CA LYS A 54 6.82 20.58 15.07
C LYS A 54 6.56 22.09 14.99
N ILE A 55 5.62 22.57 15.79
CA ILE A 55 5.19 23.95 15.84
C ILE A 55 5.44 24.50 17.24
N ALA A 56 5.99 25.70 17.31
CA ALA A 56 6.16 26.44 18.54
C ALA A 56 5.08 27.54 18.63
N ALA A 57 4.48 27.69 19.78
CA ALA A 57 3.60 28.77 20.16
C ALA A 57 4.32 29.70 21.18
N LEU A 58 4.62 30.92 20.83
CA LEU A 58 5.14 31.91 21.73
C LEU A 58 3.98 32.78 22.23
N THR A 59 3.60 32.57 23.48
CA THR A 59 2.48 33.32 24.11
C THR A 59 3.02 34.40 25.01
N SER A 60 2.53 35.61 24.82
CA SER A 60 2.87 36.80 25.59
C SER A 60 1.65 37.28 26.33
N VAL A 61 1.85 37.59 27.61
CA VAL A 61 0.87 38.25 28.49
C VAL A 61 1.49 39.55 28.98
N SER A 62 0.71 40.60 29.06
CA SER A 62 1.19 41.88 29.55
C SER A 62 1.79 41.76 30.97
N GLY A 63 2.99 42.29 31.17
CA GLY A 63 3.70 42.24 32.45
C GLY A 63 4.38 40.91 32.78
N SER A 64 4.34 39.92 31.90
CA SER A 64 4.97 38.60 32.10
C SER A 64 6.00 38.28 31.02
N LYS A 65 6.95 37.38 31.34
CA LYS A 65 7.87 36.85 30.32
C LYS A 65 7.12 35.94 29.33
N PRO A 66 7.42 36.03 28.02
CA PRO A 66 6.83 35.17 27.03
C PRO A 66 7.12 33.70 27.32
N THR A 67 6.12 32.85 27.11
CA THR A 67 6.23 31.38 27.30
C THR A 67 6.14 30.67 25.96
N THR A 68 7.03 29.73 25.75
CA THR A 68 7.04 28.91 24.53
C THR A 68 6.50 27.52 24.81
N THR A 69 5.53 27.07 24.01
CA THR A 69 4.98 25.72 24.05
C THR A 69 5.14 25.08 22.68
N PHE A 70 5.30 23.76 22.63
CA PHE A 70 5.44 23.00 21.39
C PHE A 70 4.28 22.05 21.20
N THR A 71 3.85 21.95 19.95
CA THR A 71 2.92 20.90 19.51
C THR A 71 3.46 20.18 18.29
N ARG A 72 2.95 18.99 18.02
CA ARG A 72 3.31 18.19 16.85
C ARG A 72 2.06 17.88 16.06
N ILE A 73 2.14 18.08 14.75
CA ILE A 73 1.11 17.67 13.79
C ILE A 73 1.70 16.60 12.92
N THR A 74 1.03 15.43 12.86
CA THR A 74 1.38 14.36 11.95
C THR A 74 0.60 14.53 10.66
N ILE A 75 1.33 14.57 9.53
CA ILE A 75 0.78 14.62 8.18
C ILE A 75 0.87 13.22 7.61
N LEU A 76 -0.29 12.63 7.40
CA LEU A 76 -0.43 11.29 6.86
C LEU A 76 -0.27 11.32 5.34
N PRO A 77 0.29 10.26 4.74
CA PRO A 77 0.34 10.14 3.30
C PRO A 77 -1.08 10.05 2.71
N PRO A 78 -1.29 10.49 1.46
CA PRO A 78 -2.58 10.34 0.78
C PRO A 78 -3.02 8.86 0.78
N PRO A 79 -4.33 8.56 0.83
CA PRO A 79 -4.82 7.19 0.79
C PRO A 79 -4.47 6.51 -0.54
N ALA A 80 -4.49 5.16 -0.55
CA ALA A 80 -4.35 4.40 -1.77
C ALA A 80 -5.47 4.76 -2.76
N ALA A 81 -5.09 5.08 -4.00
CA ALA A 81 -6.01 5.44 -5.09
C ALA A 81 -6.07 4.36 -6.17
N ARG A 82 -5.00 3.58 -6.34
CA ARG A 82 -4.92 2.45 -7.28
C ARG A 82 -4.06 1.33 -6.72
N ILE A 83 -4.23 0.14 -7.29
CA ILE A 83 -3.42 -1.04 -6.97
C ILE A 83 -2.83 -1.57 -8.27
N ALA A 84 -1.52 -1.77 -8.31
CA ALA A 84 -0.87 -2.53 -9.37
C ALA A 84 -0.75 -3.99 -8.92
N VAL A 85 -1.12 -4.94 -9.78
CA VAL A 85 -1.05 -6.37 -9.50
C VAL A 85 -0.18 -7.04 -10.54
N GLU A 86 0.71 -7.90 -10.10
CA GLU A 86 1.60 -8.70 -10.95
C GLU A 86 1.63 -10.17 -10.47
N PRO A 87 1.79 -11.13 -11.40
CA PRO A 87 1.82 -10.98 -12.86
C PRO A 87 0.41 -10.76 -13.43
N LEU A 88 0.31 -10.09 -14.59
CA LEU A 88 -0.95 -9.94 -15.31
C LEU A 88 -1.24 -11.21 -16.13
N VAL A 89 -2.06 -12.08 -15.59
CA VAL A 89 -2.54 -13.30 -16.26
C VAL A 89 -4.04 -13.20 -16.52
N LYS A 90 -4.51 -13.82 -17.61
CA LYS A 90 -5.94 -13.89 -17.97
C LYS A 90 -6.45 -15.31 -18.03
N ARG A 91 -5.54 -16.29 -18.13
CA ARG A 91 -5.87 -17.70 -18.31
C ARG A 91 -5.00 -18.57 -17.38
N LEU A 92 -5.62 -19.57 -16.82
CA LEU A 92 -5.00 -20.61 -15.99
C LEU A 92 -5.51 -21.98 -16.45
N TYR A 93 -4.76 -23.02 -16.10
CA TYR A 93 -5.20 -24.39 -16.27
C TYR A 93 -5.54 -25.01 -14.92
N VAL A 94 -6.50 -25.94 -14.89
CA VAL A 94 -6.86 -26.67 -13.67
C VAL A 94 -5.62 -27.29 -13.03
N GLY A 95 -5.47 -27.08 -11.71
CA GLY A 95 -4.31 -27.50 -10.91
C GLY A 95 -3.19 -26.47 -10.87
N GLN A 96 -3.20 -25.45 -11.71
CA GLN A 96 -2.16 -24.43 -11.73
C GLN A 96 -2.23 -23.53 -10.48
N GLN A 97 -1.06 -23.23 -9.92
CA GLN A 97 -0.88 -22.29 -8.83
C GLN A 97 -0.01 -21.13 -9.28
N LEU A 98 -0.32 -19.94 -8.75
CA LEU A 98 0.40 -18.70 -9.03
C LEU A 98 0.30 -17.78 -7.81
N SER A 99 1.30 -16.93 -7.59
CA SER A 99 1.24 -15.91 -6.55
C SER A 99 1.13 -14.54 -7.19
N PHE A 100 0.09 -13.79 -6.82
CA PHE A 100 -0.03 -12.38 -7.12
C PHE A 100 0.73 -11.53 -6.10
N SER A 101 1.38 -10.51 -6.58
CA SER A 101 1.90 -9.39 -5.79
C SER A 101 1.07 -8.16 -6.08
N ALA A 102 0.70 -7.41 -5.06
CA ALA A 102 -0.06 -6.18 -5.21
C ALA A 102 0.62 -5.03 -4.50
N VAL A 103 0.74 -3.91 -5.19
CA VAL A 103 1.34 -2.69 -4.66
C VAL A 103 0.32 -1.56 -4.76
N PRO A 104 -0.17 -1.03 -3.64
CA PRO A 104 -1.02 0.15 -3.64
C PRO A 104 -0.20 1.43 -3.95
N TYR A 105 -0.84 2.39 -4.62
CA TYR A 105 -0.28 3.71 -4.93
C TYR A 105 -1.27 4.81 -4.59
N ALA A 106 -0.76 5.93 -4.10
CA ALA A 106 -1.52 7.14 -3.88
C ALA A 106 -1.82 7.88 -5.21
N VAL A 107 -2.64 8.94 -5.15
CA VAL A 107 -2.98 9.76 -6.33
C VAL A 107 -1.77 10.45 -6.97
N ASN A 108 -0.75 10.77 -6.17
CA ASN A 108 0.52 11.35 -6.62
C ASN A 108 1.54 10.30 -7.09
N ASN A 109 1.10 9.05 -7.24
CA ASN A 109 1.92 7.90 -7.65
C ASN A 109 2.95 7.40 -6.63
N ASP A 110 2.91 7.89 -5.40
CA ASP A 110 3.74 7.37 -4.32
C ASP A 110 3.30 5.97 -3.93
N ARG A 111 4.30 5.08 -3.76
CA ARG A 111 4.06 3.73 -3.28
C ARG A 111 3.53 3.75 -1.85
N ARG A 112 2.51 2.92 -1.62
CA ARG A 112 1.89 2.75 -0.31
C ARG A 112 2.20 1.37 0.25
N TYR A 113 2.14 1.27 1.58
CA TYR A 113 2.35 0.02 2.32
C TYR A 113 1.07 -0.42 3.05
N ASP A 114 -0.08 0.03 2.55
CA ASP A 114 -1.37 -0.41 3.08
C ASP A 114 -1.53 -1.92 2.86
N PRO A 115 -2.09 -2.65 3.83
CA PRO A 115 -2.34 -4.08 3.67
C PRO A 115 -3.34 -4.30 2.52
N VAL A 116 -3.05 -5.31 1.70
CA VAL A 116 -3.92 -5.70 0.59
C VAL A 116 -4.73 -6.92 1.00
N ALA A 117 -6.06 -6.79 0.92
CA ALA A 117 -6.98 -7.92 1.07
C ALA A 117 -7.32 -8.49 -0.31
N TRP A 118 -7.41 -9.82 -0.36
CA TRP A 118 -7.70 -10.57 -1.57
C TRP A 118 -9.03 -11.30 -1.45
N GLU A 119 -9.81 -11.28 -2.51
CA GLU A 119 -11.12 -11.95 -2.59
C GLU A 119 -11.31 -12.60 -3.96
N SER A 120 -12.00 -13.74 -3.98
CA SER A 120 -12.46 -14.42 -5.20
C SER A 120 -13.99 -14.44 -5.23
N ASP A 121 -14.60 -14.05 -6.34
CA ASP A 121 -16.05 -14.14 -6.54
C ASP A 121 -16.52 -15.59 -6.79
N ALA A 122 -15.61 -16.47 -7.18
CA ALA A 122 -15.88 -17.89 -7.44
C ALA A 122 -14.75 -18.77 -6.85
N PRO A 123 -14.66 -18.94 -5.51
CA PRO A 123 -13.55 -19.66 -4.86
C PRO A 123 -13.49 -21.14 -5.24
N GLY A 124 -14.58 -21.73 -5.71
CA GLY A 124 -14.59 -23.09 -6.23
C GLY A 124 -14.00 -23.22 -7.66
N VAL A 125 -13.80 -22.11 -8.38
CA VAL A 125 -13.09 -22.07 -9.68
C VAL A 125 -11.63 -21.65 -9.46
N VAL A 126 -11.42 -20.55 -8.73
CA VAL A 126 -10.10 -20.06 -8.32
C VAL A 126 -10.17 -19.64 -6.87
N SER A 127 -9.46 -20.34 -6.00
CA SER A 127 -9.26 -19.92 -4.61
C SER A 127 -8.06 -18.99 -4.49
N ILE A 128 -8.09 -18.09 -3.51
CA ILE A 128 -6.97 -17.20 -3.19
C ILE A 128 -6.72 -17.17 -1.68
N THR A 129 -5.46 -17.17 -1.28
CA THR A 129 -5.05 -17.01 0.11
C THR A 129 -4.85 -15.52 0.46
N PRO A 130 -4.83 -15.13 1.75
CA PRO A 130 -4.50 -13.78 2.17
C PRO A 130 -3.13 -13.29 1.66
N GLY A 131 -2.18 -14.20 1.40
CA GLY A 131 -0.86 -13.89 0.83
C GLY A 131 -0.84 -13.76 -0.70
N GLY A 132 -2.00 -13.79 -1.38
CA GLY A 132 -2.10 -13.61 -2.83
C GLY A 132 -1.81 -14.88 -3.65
N ARG A 133 -1.65 -16.07 -3.03
CA ARG A 133 -1.49 -17.32 -3.76
C ARG A 133 -2.85 -17.81 -4.25
N ILE A 134 -2.99 -17.95 -5.56
CA ILE A 134 -4.17 -18.51 -6.21
C ILE A 134 -3.96 -19.98 -6.58
N THR A 135 -5.06 -20.73 -6.60
CA THR A 135 -5.11 -22.11 -7.09
C THR A 135 -6.33 -22.26 -8.00
N ALA A 136 -6.10 -22.67 -9.24
CA ALA A 136 -7.15 -22.99 -10.20
C ALA A 136 -7.71 -24.39 -9.91
N GLN A 137 -8.95 -24.47 -9.41
CA GLN A 137 -9.54 -25.72 -8.92
C GLN A 137 -10.33 -26.46 -9.98
N ARG A 138 -11.12 -25.73 -10.78
CA ARG A 138 -11.93 -26.30 -11.86
C ARG A 138 -12.13 -25.29 -12.98
N THR A 139 -12.55 -25.78 -14.14
CA THR A 139 -12.86 -24.95 -15.30
C THR A 139 -13.97 -23.96 -14.98
N GLY A 140 -13.85 -22.75 -15.54
CA GLY A 140 -14.84 -21.68 -15.35
C GLY A 140 -14.21 -20.30 -15.42
N ARG A 141 -14.96 -19.32 -14.94
CA ARG A 141 -14.52 -17.93 -14.82
C ARG A 141 -14.55 -17.53 -13.35
N ALA A 142 -13.58 -16.72 -12.95
CA ALA A 142 -13.50 -16.12 -11.64
C ALA A 142 -12.88 -14.73 -11.75
N THR A 143 -13.26 -13.82 -10.85
CA THR A 143 -12.61 -12.52 -10.71
C THR A 143 -11.91 -12.48 -9.35
N ILE A 144 -10.62 -12.26 -9.36
CA ILE A 144 -9.87 -11.98 -8.14
C ILE A 144 -9.85 -10.47 -7.93
N THR A 145 -10.19 -10.03 -6.73
CA THR A 145 -10.17 -8.61 -6.37
C THR A 145 -9.13 -8.35 -5.29
N ALA A 146 -8.22 -7.43 -5.57
CA ALA A 146 -7.31 -6.85 -4.59
C ALA A 146 -7.90 -5.56 -4.03
N ARG A 147 -7.90 -5.37 -2.70
CA ARG A 147 -8.43 -4.17 -2.02
C ARG A 147 -7.39 -3.60 -1.06
N ALA A 148 -7.22 -2.27 -1.08
CA ALA A 148 -6.42 -1.53 -0.12
C ALA A 148 -7.13 -0.22 0.24
N GLY A 149 -7.74 -0.14 1.41
CA GLY A 149 -8.62 0.96 1.78
C GLY A 149 -9.78 1.11 0.79
N ARG A 150 -9.84 2.25 0.09
CA ARG A 150 -10.86 2.51 -0.94
C ARG A 150 -10.44 2.08 -2.35
N ALA A 151 -9.16 1.80 -2.57
CA ALA A 151 -8.66 1.33 -3.86
C ALA A 151 -8.99 -0.15 -4.06
N SER A 152 -9.35 -0.52 -5.28
CA SER A 152 -9.55 -1.92 -5.67
C SER A 152 -9.08 -2.17 -7.09
N GLN A 153 -8.63 -3.40 -7.36
CA GLN A 153 -8.24 -3.88 -8.67
C GLN A 153 -8.87 -5.26 -8.90
N ALA A 154 -9.68 -5.37 -9.94
CA ALA A 154 -10.26 -6.63 -10.38
C ALA A 154 -9.41 -7.28 -11.47
N ILE A 155 -9.23 -8.60 -11.36
CA ILE A 155 -8.43 -9.44 -12.27
C ILE A 155 -9.34 -10.57 -12.74
N PRO A 156 -9.94 -10.46 -13.94
CA PRO A 156 -10.75 -11.52 -14.52
C PRO A 156 -9.85 -12.67 -15.00
N LEU A 157 -10.21 -13.89 -14.61
CA LEU A 157 -9.51 -15.12 -14.93
C LEU A 157 -10.43 -16.12 -15.60
N VAL A 158 -9.89 -16.84 -16.58
CA VAL A 158 -10.53 -18.00 -17.18
C VAL A 158 -9.70 -19.23 -16.84
N VAL A 159 -10.32 -20.26 -16.28
CA VAL A 159 -9.69 -21.56 -16.02
C VAL A 159 -10.12 -22.55 -17.07
N GLU A 160 -9.17 -23.14 -17.77
CA GLU A 160 -9.38 -24.16 -18.79
C GLU A 160 -8.91 -25.53 -18.27
N ALA A 161 -9.41 -26.58 -18.90
CA ALA A 161 -8.91 -27.92 -18.63
C ALA A 161 -7.44 -28.05 -19.02
N ASN A 162 -6.64 -28.70 -18.19
CA ASN A 162 -5.24 -28.95 -18.56
C ASN A 162 -5.21 -29.97 -19.72
N PRO A 163 -4.73 -29.59 -20.90
CA PRO A 163 -4.69 -30.49 -22.04
C PRO A 163 -3.59 -31.55 -21.94
N ALA A 164 -2.62 -31.37 -21.05
CA ALA A 164 -1.51 -32.32 -20.90
C ALA A 164 -1.97 -33.56 -20.13
N ALA A 165 -1.97 -34.71 -20.80
CA ALA A 165 -2.31 -36.00 -20.21
C ALA A 165 -1.05 -36.80 -19.77
N ALA A 166 0.09 -36.53 -20.41
CA ALA A 166 1.35 -37.17 -20.08
C ALA A 166 2.55 -36.26 -20.35
N LEU A 167 3.54 -36.37 -19.49
CA LEU A 167 4.85 -35.77 -19.69
C LEU A 167 5.89 -36.86 -19.85
N SER A 168 6.77 -36.73 -20.84
CA SER A 168 7.94 -37.54 -20.95
C SER A 168 9.21 -36.69 -20.86
N LEU A 169 10.14 -37.17 -20.05
CA LEU A 169 11.45 -36.56 -19.85
C LEU A 169 12.49 -37.49 -20.46
N SER A 170 13.28 -36.99 -21.39
CA SER A 170 14.40 -37.71 -21.94
C SER A 170 15.69 -36.91 -21.80
N PRO A 171 16.75 -37.50 -21.23
CA PRO A 171 18.07 -36.89 -21.30
C PRO A 171 18.63 -36.99 -22.74
N GLY A 172 19.47 -36.05 -23.13
CA GLY A 172 20.18 -36.10 -24.41
C GLY A 172 21.21 -37.22 -24.46
N ASP A 173 21.81 -37.56 -23.31
CA ASP A 173 22.74 -38.63 -23.07
C ASP A 173 22.34 -39.45 -21.83
N THR A 174 22.52 -40.76 -21.90
CA THR A 174 22.23 -41.67 -20.76
C THR A 174 23.47 -42.01 -19.93
N ALA A 175 24.66 -41.66 -20.40
CA ALA A 175 25.90 -41.82 -19.69
C ALA A 175 26.66 -40.51 -19.63
N VAL A 176 26.97 -40.05 -18.44
CA VAL A 176 27.62 -38.76 -18.18
C VAL A 176 28.76 -38.93 -17.20
N ARG A 177 29.78 -38.05 -17.26
CA ARG A 177 30.91 -38.00 -16.35
C ARG A 177 30.64 -36.89 -15.30
N THR A 178 31.36 -36.99 -14.19
CA THR A 178 31.34 -35.94 -13.17
C THR A 178 31.72 -34.62 -13.79
N GLY A 179 30.85 -33.59 -13.63
CA GLY A 179 31.02 -32.24 -14.20
C GLY A 179 30.35 -32.01 -15.53
N ASP A 180 29.78 -33.03 -16.17
CA ASP A 180 29.04 -32.86 -17.42
C ASP A 180 27.71 -32.17 -17.19
N VAL A 181 27.31 -31.33 -18.17
CA VAL A 181 26.01 -30.63 -18.19
C VAL A 181 25.11 -31.40 -19.19
N VAL A 182 24.02 -31.96 -18.68
CA VAL A 182 23.05 -32.70 -19.47
C VAL A 182 21.85 -31.81 -19.79
N ARG A 183 21.46 -31.76 -21.05
CA ARG A 183 20.19 -31.13 -21.47
C ARG A 183 19.06 -32.18 -21.40
N LEU A 184 18.06 -31.85 -20.57
CA LEU A 184 16.83 -32.60 -20.53
C LEU A 184 15.83 -32.06 -21.55
N ARG A 185 15.20 -32.96 -22.31
CA ARG A 185 14.08 -32.62 -23.20
C ARG A 185 12.79 -33.06 -22.52
N VAL A 186 11.85 -32.11 -22.44
CA VAL A 186 10.51 -32.37 -21.92
C VAL A 186 9.55 -32.32 -23.09
N SER A 187 8.74 -33.34 -23.23
CA SER A 187 7.60 -33.35 -24.16
C SER A 187 6.31 -33.61 -23.40
N ALA A 188 5.27 -32.85 -23.73
CA ALA A 188 3.92 -33.04 -23.22
C ALA A 188 3.04 -33.62 -24.30
N ARG A 189 2.16 -34.55 -23.94
CA ARG A 189 1.16 -35.15 -24.85
C ARG A 189 -0.23 -34.91 -24.28
N THR A 190 -1.16 -34.58 -25.16
CA THR A 190 -2.59 -34.53 -24.83
C THR A 190 -3.16 -35.94 -24.77
N ALA A 191 -4.38 -36.11 -24.23
CA ALA A 191 -5.09 -37.38 -24.22
C ALA A 191 -5.33 -37.93 -25.64
N GLY A 192 -5.33 -37.07 -26.68
CA GLY A 192 -5.42 -37.47 -28.08
C GLY A 192 -4.08 -37.74 -28.78
N GLY A 193 -2.96 -37.81 -28.03
CA GLY A 193 -1.67 -38.19 -28.57
C GLY A 193 -0.90 -37.13 -29.38
N LYS A 194 -1.41 -35.86 -29.40
CA LYS A 194 -0.73 -34.72 -30.04
C LYS A 194 0.15 -33.96 -29.04
#